data_9c164f084ce91b79a95b3afefcf8f71d
#
_entry.id   9c164f084ce91b79a95b3afefcf8f71d
#
_cell.length_a   1.000
_cell.length_b   1.000
_cell.length_c   1.000
_cell.angle_alpha   90.00
_cell.angle_beta   90.00
_cell.angle_gamma   90.00
#
_symmetry.space_group_name_H-M   'P 1'
#
loop_
_entity.id
_entity.type
_entity.pdbx_description
1 polymer ?
#
loop_
_entity_poly.entity_id
_entity_poly.type
_entity_poly.pdbx_seq_one_letter_code
_entity_poly.pdbx_strand_id
1 'polypeptide(L)'
;QINIQSLLDDMLTSRRTVSVSQEFAVRVTDSYNDESKSEGQFAVVSFAYIGGILKMLKDDNNFQRKEYPLVLDGPFSKLDPDQRQNVVNMLPTFAPQVIVFSKDDLHDVISNDNIGRVWTIVSNDEKNIAKVEEGKLWK
;
A
#
# COMPACT_ATOMS: atom_id res chain seq x y z
N GLN A 1 -18.19 -1.92 1.17
CA GLN A 1 -18.18 -1.03 -0.02
C GLN A 1 -17.79 0.40 0.34
N ILE A 2 -18.44 1.01 1.33
CA ILE A 2 -18.20 2.41 1.73
C ILE A 2 -16.73 2.64 2.12
N ASN A 3 -16.16 1.75 2.89
CA ASN A 3 -14.77 1.87 3.33
C ASN A 3 -13.77 1.78 2.17
N ILE A 4 -14.01 0.90 1.21
CA ILE A 4 -13.13 0.73 0.04
C ILE A 4 -13.24 1.94 -0.88
N GLN A 5 -14.43 2.47 -1.11
CA GLN A 5 -14.63 3.67 -1.93
C GLN A 5 -13.92 4.88 -1.34
N SER A 6 -14.07 5.14 -0.04
CA SER A 6 -13.39 6.26 0.62
C SER A 6 -11.87 6.15 0.51
N LEU A 7 -11.31 4.96 0.75
CA LEU A 7 -9.87 4.73 0.61
C LEU A 7 -9.39 4.91 -0.83
N LEU A 8 -10.22 4.51 -1.81
CA LEU A 8 -9.89 4.68 -3.22
C LEU A 8 -9.88 6.16 -3.61
N ASP A 9 -10.87 6.94 -3.13
CA ASP A 9 -10.97 8.38 -3.40
C ASP A 9 -9.77 9.15 -2.80
N ASP A 10 -9.23 8.69 -1.66
CA ASP A 10 -8.07 9.30 -1.01
C ASP A 10 -6.73 8.96 -1.70
N MET A 11 -6.65 7.82 -2.39
CA MET A 11 -5.41 7.34 -3.00
C MET A 11 -5.28 7.66 -4.49
N LEU A 12 -6.39 7.71 -5.22
CA LEU A 12 -6.38 7.97 -6.65
C LEU A 12 -6.35 9.47 -6.96
N THR A 13 -5.62 9.80 -8.02
CA THR A 13 -5.59 11.16 -8.59
C THR A 13 -6.80 11.44 -9.49
N SER A 14 -7.54 10.41 -9.90
CA SER A 14 -8.76 10.49 -10.70
C SER A 14 -9.93 9.77 -10.03
N ARG A 15 -11.11 10.38 -10.11
CA ARG A 15 -12.31 9.82 -9.49
C ARG A 15 -12.73 8.50 -10.15
N ARG A 16 -12.89 7.46 -9.34
CA ARG A 16 -13.35 6.13 -9.75
C ARG A 16 -14.45 5.64 -8.83
N THR A 17 -15.31 4.77 -9.33
CA THR A 17 -16.35 4.12 -8.53
C THR A 17 -15.99 2.65 -8.36
N VAL A 18 -16.02 2.17 -7.11
CA VAL A 18 -15.79 0.76 -6.80
C VAL A 18 -17.11 0.07 -6.46
N SER A 19 -17.31 -1.11 -7.01
CA SER A 19 -18.36 -2.04 -6.60
C SER A 19 -17.76 -3.39 -6.28
N VAL A 20 -18.27 -4.04 -5.24
CA VAL A 20 -17.84 -5.38 -4.83
C VAL A 20 -19.04 -6.30 -4.89
N SER A 21 -18.94 -7.39 -5.65
CA SER A 21 -19.99 -8.40 -5.76
C SER A 21 -20.08 -9.26 -4.49
N GLN A 22 -21.12 -10.09 -4.41
CA GLN A 22 -21.28 -11.06 -3.31
C GLN A 22 -20.18 -12.13 -3.32
N GLU A 23 -19.59 -12.39 -4.48
CA GLU A 23 -18.44 -13.30 -4.66
C GLU A 23 -17.08 -12.60 -4.46
N PHE A 24 -17.09 -11.39 -3.88
CA PHE A 24 -15.89 -10.57 -3.66
C PHE A 24 -15.15 -10.12 -4.92
N ALA A 25 -15.78 -10.18 -6.09
CA ALA A 25 -15.21 -9.60 -7.30
C ALA A 25 -15.28 -8.07 -7.25
N VAL A 26 -14.13 -7.43 -7.46
CA VAL A 26 -14.00 -5.97 -7.43
C VAL A 26 -14.07 -5.41 -8.84
N ARG A 27 -15.04 -4.53 -9.09
CA ARG A 27 -15.18 -3.77 -10.32
C ARG A 27 -14.93 -2.30 -10.03
N VAL A 28 -14.09 -1.67 -10.83
CA VAL A 28 -13.79 -0.25 -10.73
C VAL A 28 -14.00 0.40 -12.08
N THR A 29 -14.83 1.44 -12.09
CA THR A 29 -15.21 2.16 -13.31
C THR A 29 -14.91 3.65 -13.16
N ASP A 30 -14.66 4.32 -14.27
CA ASP A 30 -14.61 5.78 -14.33
C ASP A 30 -16.01 6.42 -14.47
N SER A 31 -16.04 7.74 -14.68
CA SER A 31 -17.28 8.50 -14.90
C SER A 31 -18.00 8.13 -16.21
N TYR A 32 -17.33 7.46 -17.14
CA TYR A 32 -17.88 6.97 -18.40
C TYR A 32 -18.23 5.49 -18.36
N ASN A 33 -18.15 4.88 -17.18
CA ASN A 33 -18.40 3.45 -16.97
C ASN A 33 -17.36 2.54 -17.69
N ASP A 34 -16.19 3.08 -17.99
CA ASP A 34 -15.07 2.33 -18.56
C ASP A 34 -14.27 1.62 -17.44
N GLU A 35 -13.98 0.35 -17.66
CA GLU A 35 -13.21 -0.50 -16.74
C GLU A 35 -11.70 -0.50 -17.04
N SER A 36 -11.24 0.21 -18.06
CA SER A 36 -9.82 0.27 -18.39
C SER A 36 -9.03 0.88 -17.24
N LYS A 37 -7.96 0.22 -16.84
CA LYS A 37 -7.09 0.64 -15.73
C LYS A 37 -5.64 0.58 -16.18
N SER A 38 -4.89 1.61 -15.80
CA SER A 38 -3.43 1.52 -15.84
C SER A 38 -2.93 0.55 -14.75
N GLU A 39 -1.70 0.04 -14.89
CA GLU A 39 -1.10 -0.82 -13.87
C GLU A 39 -1.03 -0.12 -12.50
N GLY A 40 -0.75 1.19 -12.47
CA GLY A 40 -0.75 1.98 -11.24
C GLY A 40 -2.13 2.07 -10.60
N GLN A 41 -3.17 2.32 -11.39
CA GLN A 41 -4.55 2.33 -10.89
C GLN A 41 -4.97 0.96 -10.33
N PHE A 42 -4.55 -0.14 -10.96
CA PHE A 42 -4.80 -1.47 -10.44
C PHE A 42 -4.10 -1.69 -9.08
N ALA A 43 -2.86 -1.23 -8.94
CA ALA A 43 -2.14 -1.31 -7.67
C ALA A 43 -2.86 -0.51 -6.57
N VAL A 44 -3.29 0.73 -6.84
CA VAL A 44 -4.05 1.55 -5.87
C VAL A 44 -5.37 0.88 -5.46
N VAL A 45 -6.09 0.29 -6.41
CA VAL A 45 -7.33 -0.47 -6.10
C VAL A 45 -7.05 -1.64 -5.16
N SER A 46 -5.92 -2.33 -5.35
CA SER A 46 -5.50 -3.42 -4.48
C SER A 46 -5.21 -2.93 -3.06
N PHE A 47 -4.55 -1.78 -2.90
CA PHE A 47 -4.33 -1.16 -1.59
C PHE A 47 -5.64 -0.76 -0.92
N ALA A 48 -6.55 -0.12 -1.64
CA ALA A 48 -7.85 0.28 -1.10
C ALA A 48 -8.67 -0.94 -0.65
N TYR A 49 -8.59 -2.05 -1.40
CA TYR A 49 -9.26 -3.29 -1.06
C TYR A 49 -8.69 -3.93 0.22
N ILE A 50 -7.36 -4.05 0.31
CA ILE A 50 -6.67 -4.56 1.50
C ILE A 50 -6.98 -3.68 2.71
N GLY A 51 -6.85 -2.36 2.57
CA GLY A 51 -7.16 -1.40 3.63
C GLY A 51 -8.62 -1.50 4.10
N GLY A 52 -9.56 -1.68 3.16
CA GLY A 52 -10.98 -1.89 3.48
C GLY A 52 -11.22 -3.15 4.30
N ILE A 53 -10.58 -4.27 3.93
CA ILE A 53 -10.66 -5.52 4.71
C ILE A 53 -10.06 -5.34 6.11
N LEU A 54 -8.87 -4.75 6.21
CA LEU A 54 -8.21 -4.52 7.51
C LEU A 54 -9.05 -3.62 8.42
N LYS A 55 -9.69 -2.59 7.86
CA LYS A 55 -10.60 -1.72 8.61
C LYS A 55 -11.83 -2.48 9.09
N MET A 56 -12.44 -3.30 8.25
CA MET A 56 -13.58 -4.15 8.66
C MET A 56 -13.20 -5.09 9.82
N LEU A 57 -12.00 -5.68 9.78
CA LEU A 57 -11.52 -6.56 10.85
C LEU A 57 -11.28 -5.83 12.18
N LYS A 58 -10.90 -4.55 12.12
CA LYS A 58 -10.76 -3.71 13.32
C LYS A 58 -12.10 -3.34 13.94
N ASP A 59 -13.12 -3.10 13.12
CA ASP A 59 -14.44 -2.65 13.54
C ASP A 59 -15.34 -3.80 14.03
N ASP A 60 -15.00 -5.05 13.70
CA ASP A 60 -15.79 -6.23 14.11
C ASP A 60 -15.43 -6.66 15.54
N ASN A 61 -16.38 -6.44 16.46
CA ASN A 61 -16.25 -6.82 17.88
C ASN A 61 -16.15 -8.35 18.10
N ASN A 62 -16.49 -9.18 17.10
CA ASN A 62 -16.41 -10.64 17.19
C ASN A 62 -14.99 -11.15 16.88
N PHE A 63 -14.19 -10.39 16.15
CA PHE A 63 -12.77 -10.67 16.02
C PHE A 63 -12.05 -10.09 17.24
N GLN A 64 -11.52 -10.97 18.09
CA GLN A 64 -10.57 -10.52 19.11
C GLN A 64 -9.57 -9.60 18.41
N ARG A 65 -9.42 -8.37 18.90
CA ARG A 65 -8.54 -7.32 18.35
C ARG A 65 -7.12 -7.83 18.17
N LYS A 66 -6.91 -8.65 17.15
CA LYS A 66 -5.58 -9.08 16.74
C LYS A 66 -5.05 -8.04 15.78
N GLU A 67 -4.06 -7.33 16.22
CA GLU A 67 -3.32 -6.41 15.39
C GLU A 67 -2.33 -7.21 14.55
N TYR A 68 -2.54 -7.22 13.24
CA TYR A 68 -1.64 -7.89 12.30
C TYR A 68 -0.73 -6.85 11.66
N PRO A 69 0.58 -7.16 11.49
CA PRO A 69 1.45 -6.34 10.66
C PRO A 69 1.06 -6.49 9.19
N LEU A 70 1.18 -5.40 8.44
CA LEU A 70 1.05 -5.41 6.99
C LEU A 70 2.46 -5.53 6.39
N VAL A 71 2.68 -6.56 5.58
CA VAL A 71 3.96 -6.79 4.89
C VAL A 71 3.75 -6.60 3.39
N LEU A 72 4.54 -5.73 2.79
CA LEU A 72 4.44 -5.36 1.38
C LEU A 72 5.79 -5.59 0.68
N ASP A 73 5.76 -6.26 -0.47
CA ASP A 73 6.94 -6.49 -1.30
C ASP A 73 6.78 -5.76 -2.64
N GLY A 74 7.70 -4.83 -2.93
CA GLY A 74 7.73 -4.02 -4.14
C GLY A 74 6.46 -3.20 -4.41
N PRO A 75 5.79 -2.61 -3.38
CA PRO A 75 4.42 -2.14 -3.52
C PRO A 75 4.28 -0.89 -4.41
N PHE A 76 5.36 -0.15 -4.65
CA PHE A 76 5.31 1.17 -5.28
C PHE A 76 5.78 1.19 -6.73
N SER A 77 6.29 0.07 -7.26
CA SER A 77 6.96 0.00 -8.56
C SER A 77 6.07 0.38 -9.76
N LYS A 78 4.76 0.33 -9.59
CA LYS A 78 3.77 0.63 -10.63
C LYS A 78 3.01 1.94 -10.41
N LEU A 79 3.30 2.64 -9.32
CA LEU A 79 2.63 3.88 -8.95
C LEU A 79 3.37 5.09 -9.54
N ASP A 80 2.61 6.06 -10.02
CA ASP A 80 3.15 7.39 -10.28
C ASP A 80 3.50 8.12 -8.96
N PRO A 81 4.26 9.21 -8.99
CA PRO A 81 4.70 9.90 -7.77
C PRO A 81 3.55 10.34 -6.86
N ASP A 82 2.45 10.85 -7.41
CA ASP A 82 1.31 11.33 -6.63
C ASP A 82 0.55 10.18 -5.98
N GLN A 83 0.30 9.10 -6.73
CA GLN A 83 -0.30 7.88 -6.21
C GLN A 83 0.58 7.25 -5.11
N ARG A 84 1.90 7.24 -5.30
CA ARG A 84 2.86 6.73 -4.32
C ARG A 84 2.75 7.51 -3.01
N GLN A 85 2.74 8.84 -3.08
CA GLN A 85 2.59 9.70 -1.91
C GLN A 85 1.27 9.43 -1.18
N ASN A 86 0.16 9.34 -1.92
CA ASN A 86 -1.16 9.09 -1.35
C ASN A 86 -1.21 7.72 -0.65
N VAL A 87 -0.70 6.67 -1.29
CA VAL A 87 -0.64 5.33 -0.68
C VAL A 87 0.21 5.34 0.58
N VAL A 88 1.42 5.92 0.54
CA VAL A 88 2.31 5.99 1.70
C VAL A 88 1.65 6.68 2.89
N ASN A 89 0.94 7.79 2.65
CA ASN A 89 0.21 8.51 3.70
C ASN A 89 -0.91 7.68 4.34
N MET A 90 -1.49 6.75 3.59
CA MET A 90 -2.57 5.89 4.07
C MET A 90 -2.09 4.64 4.82
N LEU A 91 -0.87 4.15 4.54
CA LEU A 91 -0.36 2.90 5.13
C LEU A 91 -0.44 2.84 6.67
N PRO A 92 -0.12 3.91 7.43
CA PRO A 92 -0.23 3.87 8.89
C PRO A 92 -1.66 3.67 9.42
N THR A 93 -2.67 3.94 8.59
CA THR A 93 -4.09 3.74 8.96
C THR A 93 -4.53 2.28 8.81
N PHE A 94 -3.82 1.48 8.02
CA PHE A 94 -4.18 0.09 7.74
C PHE A 94 -3.78 -0.87 8.86
N ALA A 95 -2.58 -0.69 9.39
CA ALA A 95 -2.04 -1.58 10.39
C ALA A 95 -1.15 -0.82 11.39
N PRO A 96 -1.00 -1.33 12.63
CA PRO A 96 -0.15 -0.72 13.65
C PRO A 96 1.34 -0.84 13.31
N GLN A 97 1.70 -1.79 12.44
CA GLN A 97 3.02 -1.96 11.89
C GLN A 97 2.94 -2.25 10.40
N VAL A 98 3.70 -1.51 9.62
CA VAL A 98 3.85 -1.75 8.18
C VAL A 98 5.32 -2.03 7.89
N ILE A 99 5.58 -3.15 7.20
CA ILE A 99 6.92 -3.56 6.76
C ILE A 99 6.93 -3.50 5.24
N VAL A 100 7.82 -2.70 4.68
CA VAL A 100 7.93 -2.52 3.23
C VAL A 100 9.29 -3.01 2.76
N PHE A 101 9.28 -3.94 1.80
CA PHE A 101 10.44 -4.28 1.00
C PHE A 101 10.38 -3.52 -0.31
N SER A 102 11.38 -2.71 -0.61
CA SER A 102 11.41 -1.92 -1.84
C SER A 102 12.82 -1.84 -2.41
N LYS A 103 12.90 -1.84 -3.74
CA LYS A 103 14.10 -1.47 -4.48
C LYS A 103 14.06 0.02 -4.89
N ASP A 104 12.88 0.61 -4.81
CA ASP A 104 12.68 2.00 -5.19
C ASP A 104 13.25 2.92 -4.12
N ASP A 105 13.77 4.06 -4.54
CA ASP A 105 14.07 5.15 -3.63
C ASP A 105 12.75 5.77 -3.14
N LEU A 106 12.57 5.79 -1.85
CA LEU A 106 11.37 6.29 -1.18
C LEU A 106 11.62 7.64 -0.49
N HIS A 107 12.79 8.23 -0.72
CA HIS A 107 13.21 9.46 -0.07
C HIS A 107 12.21 10.61 -0.23
N ASP A 108 11.63 10.73 -1.43
CA ASP A 108 10.73 11.84 -1.76
C ASP A 108 9.31 11.67 -1.19
N VAL A 109 8.96 10.46 -0.73
CA VAL A 109 7.57 10.14 -0.34
C VAL A 109 7.40 9.75 1.13
N ILE A 110 8.48 9.35 1.81
CA ILE A 110 8.40 8.94 3.22
C ILE A 110 9.15 9.95 4.09
N SER A 111 8.42 10.63 4.97
CA SER A 111 9.05 11.48 5.99
C SER A 111 9.72 10.65 7.07
N ASN A 112 10.84 11.15 7.60
CA ASN A 112 11.57 10.48 8.68
C ASN A 112 10.72 10.24 9.95
N ASP A 113 9.68 11.06 10.17
CA ASP A 113 8.81 10.96 11.34
C ASP A 113 7.92 9.71 11.31
N ASN A 114 7.69 9.14 10.12
CA ASN A 114 6.86 7.96 9.92
C ASN A 114 7.68 6.66 9.83
N ILE A 115 9.02 6.75 9.91
CA ILE A 115 9.91 5.60 9.79
C ILE A 115 10.38 5.18 11.17
N GLY A 116 9.98 3.98 11.58
CA GLY A 116 10.49 3.38 12.82
C GLY A 116 11.90 2.85 12.67
N ARG A 117 12.18 2.07 11.61
CA ARG A 117 13.49 1.49 11.31
C ARG A 117 13.68 1.28 9.82
N VAL A 118 14.95 1.34 9.42
CA VAL A 118 15.40 1.06 8.06
C VAL A 118 16.46 -0.01 8.08
N TRP A 119 16.33 -0.96 7.16
CA TRP A 119 17.28 -2.02 6.93
C TRP A 119 17.69 -2.02 5.46
N THR A 120 18.97 -2.03 5.21
CA THR A 120 19.51 -2.11 3.86
C THR A 120 20.12 -3.50 3.63
N ILE A 121 19.74 -4.11 2.51
CA ILE A 121 20.35 -5.36 2.05
C ILE A 121 21.51 -5.01 1.13
N VAL A 122 22.72 -5.30 1.55
CA VAL A 122 23.93 -5.10 0.77
C VAL A 122 24.40 -6.44 0.23
N SER A 123 24.36 -6.61 -1.09
CA SER A 123 24.85 -7.81 -1.77
C SER A 123 26.29 -7.64 -2.24
N ASN A 124 27.04 -8.74 -2.22
CA ASN A 124 28.34 -8.86 -2.88
C ASN A 124 28.27 -10.06 -3.82
N ASP A 125 28.12 -9.77 -5.11
CA ASP A 125 27.92 -10.79 -6.13
C ASP A 125 29.15 -11.66 -6.35
N GLU A 126 30.37 -11.12 -6.19
CA GLU A 126 31.62 -11.89 -6.33
C GLU A 126 31.74 -12.98 -5.26
N LYS A 127 31.23 -12.72 -4.07
CA LYS A 127 31.28 -13.64 -2.91
C LYS A 127 30.00 -14.41 -2.71
N ASN A 128 28.97 -14.11 -3.52
CA ASN A 128 27.63 -14.68 -3.38
C ASN A 128 27.08 -14.61 -1.94
N ILE A 129 27.26 -13.47 -1.31
CA ILE A 129 26.80 -13.18 0.07
C ILE A 129 25.95 -11.91 0.08
N ALA A 130 24.99 -11.87 0.98
CA ALA A 130 24.24 -10.67 1.32
C ALA A 130 24.31 -10.42 2.82
N LYS A 131 24.30 -9.14 3.20
CA LYS A 131 24.23 -8.68 4.59
C LYS A 131 23.07 -7.75 4.76
N VAL A 132 22.45 -7.80 5.94
CA VAL A 132 21.43 -6.86 6.36
C VAL A 132 22.10 -5.89 7.33
N GLU A 133 22.04 -4.61 7.01
CA GLU A 133 22.60 -3.54 7.82
C GLU A 133 21.49 -2.59 8.27
N GLU A 134 21.47 -2.26 9.56
CA GLU A 134 20.59 -1.19 10.05
C GLU A 134 21.16 0.14 9.61
N GLY A 135 20.35 0.94 8.94
CA GLY A 135 20.86 2.18 8.37
C GLY A 135 19.78 3.19 8.07
N LYS A 136 20.22 4.39 7.72
CA LYS A 136 19.36 5.42 7.18
C LYS A 136 19.17 5.16 5.69
N LEU A 137 17.94 5.30 5.22
CA LEU A 137 17.57 5.21 3.80
C LEU A 137 18.36 6.17 2.91
N TRP A 138 18.82 7.27 3.50
CA TRP A 138 19.43 8.37 2.79
C TRP A 138 20.70 8.83 3.51
N LYS A 139 21.72 8.98 2.73
CA LYS A 139 22.92 9.73 3.11
C LYS A 139 22.80 11.16 2.60
#